data_8292be78eb14663e5a3a8572628c0fae
#
_entry.id   8292be78eb14663e5a3a8572628c0fae
#
_cell.length_a   1.000
_cell.length_b   1.000
_cell.length_c   1.000
_cell.angle_alpha   90.00
_cell.angle_beta   90.00
_cell.angle_gamma   90.00
#
_symmetry.space_group_name_H-M   'P 1'
#
loop_
_entity.id
_entity.type
_entity.pdbx_description
1 polymer ?
#
loop_
_entity_poly.entity_id
_entity_poly.type
_entity_poly.pdbx_seq_one_letter_code
_entity_poly.pdbx_strand_id
1 'polypeptide(L)'
;AIRLNGGRVYEQSPVTRIQHTSPAVVSTARGQVTARYVIVAGNAYLGDKLEPELAKRSMPCGTQVVTTAPLSEEVARSLIPKNYCVEDCNYLLDYYRLTGDNRLLYGGGVVYGARDPDDVE
;
A
#
# COMPACT_ATOMS: atom_id res chain seq x y z
N ALA A 1 -17.43 6.50 0.84
CA ALA A 1 -17.51 7.13 -0.51
C ALA A 1 -17.98 6.12 -1.57
N ILE A 2 -17.32 4.95 -1.79
CA ILE A 2 -17.69 3.98 -2.85
C ILE A 2 -19.15 3.54 -2.74
N ARG A 3 -19.57 3.06 -1.58
CA ARG A 3 -20.94 2.57 -1.36
C ARG A 3 -21.99 3.69 -1.51
N LEU A 4 -21.67 4.92 -1.12
CA LEU A 4 -22.56 6.08 -1.27
C LEU A 4 -22.83 6.44 -2.74
N ASN A 5 -21.90 6.08 -3.64
CA ASN A 5 -22.04 6.28 -5.08
C ASN A 5 -22.50 5.01 -5.83
N GLY A 6 -23.17 4.08 -5.14
CA GLY A 6 -23.73 2.87 -5.74
C GLY A 6 -22.70 1.77 -6.03
N GLY A 7 -21.44 1.95 -5.65
CA GLY A 7 -20.42 0.93 -5.78
C GLY A 7 -20.56 -0.20 -4.74
N ARG A 8 -20.03 -1.36 -5.07
CA ARG A 8 -19.99 -2.52 -4.18
C ARG A 8 -18.56 -2.81 -3.76
N VAL A 9 -18.37 -3.18 -2.50
CA VAL A 9 -17.08 -3.58 -1.92
C VAL A 9 -17.23 -4.99 -1.37
N TYR A 10 -16.37 -5.87 -1.82
CA TYR A 10 -16.32 -7.27 -1.39
C TYR A 10 -15.00 -7.52 -0.67
N GLU A 11 -15.07 -7.59 0.64
CA GLU A 11 -13.94 -7.93 1.51
C GLU A 11 -13.78 -9.45 1.58
N GLN A 12 -12.59 -9.93 1.98
CA GLN A 12 -12.27 -11.35 2.10
C GLN A 12 -12.66 -12.16 0.85
N SER A 13 -12.45 -11.56 -0.31
CA SER A 13 -12.82 -12.11 -1.60
C SER A 13 -11.61 -12.06 -2.56
N PRO A 14 -10.54 -12.82 -2.26
CA PRO A 14 -9.37 -12.85 -3.11
C PRO A 14 -9.74 -13.30 -4.52
N VAL A 15 -9.25 -12.54 -5.50
CA VAL A 15 -9.40 -12.88 -6.91
C VAL A 15 -8.49 -14.05 -7.23
N THR A 16 -9.05 -15.10 -7.82
CA THR A 16 -8.34 -16.32 -8.19
C THR A 16 -8.02 -16.40 -9.69
N ARG A 17 -8.75 -15.65 -10.52
CA ARG A 17 -8.56 -15.64 -11.97
C ARG A 17 -9.14 -14.37 -12.60
N ILE A 18 -8.44 -13.84 -13.58
CA ILE A 18 -8.96 -12.81 -14.50
C ILE A 18 -8.95 -13.41 -15.91
N GLN A 19 -10.10 -13.37 -16.60
CA GLN A 19 -10.21 -13.76 -18.01
C GLN A 19 -10.27 -12.49 -18.85
N HIS A 20 -9.30 -12.35 -19.76
CA HIS A 20 -9.18 -11.20 -20.66
C HIS A 20 -10.11 -11.36 -21.88
N THR A 21 -11.40 -11.49 -21.61
CA THR A 21 -12.47 -11.54 -22.62
C THR A 21 -13.16 -10.19 -22.76
N SER A 22 -14.04 -10.03 -23.69
CA SER A 22 -14.85 -8.82 -23.84
C SER A 22 -16.34 -9.20 -23.77
N PRO A 23 -17.01 -8.97 -22.64
CA PRO A 23 -16.52 -8.40 -21.39
C PRO A 23 -15.58 -9.31 -20.60
N ALA A 24 -14.73 -8.73 -19.77
CA ALA A 24 -13.80 -9.46 -18.89
C ALA A 24 -14.53 -10.13 -17.73
N VAL A 25 -13.98 -11.26 -17.23
CA VAL A 25 -14.55 -11.99 -16.10
C VAL A 25 -13.50 -12.11 -15.00
N VAL A 26 -13.86 -11.63 -13.81
CA VAL A 26 -13.05 -11.71 -12.58
C VAL A 26 -13.69 -12.73 -11.64
N SER A 27 -12.95 -13.77 -11.28
CA SER A 27 -13.44 -14.88 -10.47
C SER A 27 -12.82 -14.89 -9.07
N THR A 28 -13.62 -15.30 -8.11
CA THR A 28 -13.23 -15.61 -6.73
C THR A 28 -13.71 -17.02 -6.38
N ALA A 29 -13.34 -17.52 -5.22
CA ALA A 29 -13.84 -18.81 -4.74
C ALA A 29 -15.38 -18.86 -4.56
N ARG A 30 -16.03 -17.70 -4.37
CA ARG A 30 -17.47 -17.61 -4.06
C ARG A 30 -18.33 -17.02 -5.16
N GLY A 31 -17.76 -16.62 -6.30
CA GLY A 31 -18.51 -16.04 -7.38
C GLY A 31 -17.64 -15.34 -8.40
N GLN A 32 -18.28 -14.70 -9.35
CA GLN A 32 -17.61 -13.96 -10.41
C GLN A 32 -18.28 -12.63 -10.71
N VAL A 33 -17.52 -11.71 -11.25
CA VAL A 33 -17.97 -10.42 -11.75
C VAL A 33 -17.59 -10.31 -13.23
N THR A 34 -18.57 -9.94 -14.03
CA THR A 34 -18.34 -9.61 -15.46
C THR A 34 -18.33 -8.10 -15.59
N ALA A 35 -17.29 -7.55 -16.20
CA ALA A 35 -17.12 -6.10 -16.32
C ALA A 35 -16.50 -5.73 -17.67
N ARG A 36 -16.89 -4.59 -18.20
CA ARG A 36 -16.32 -4.04 -19.43
C ARG A 36 -14.86 -3.62 -19.25
N TYR A 37 -14.50 -3.16 -18.06
CA TYR A 37 -13.16 -2.76 -17.69
C TYR A 37 -12.79 -3.35 -16.34
N VAL A 38 -11.53 -3.72 -16.17
CA VAL A 38 -10.95 -4.22 -14.92
C VAL A 38 -9.71 -3.41 -14.62
N ILE A 39 -9.63 -2.85 -13.42
CA ILE A 39 -8.42 -2.18 -12.92
C ILE A 39 -7.76 -3.12 -11.92
N VAL A 40 -6.53 -3.53 -12.23
CA VAL A 40 -5.72 -4.34 -11.34
C VAL A 40 -4.87 -3.42 -10.47
N ALA A 41 -5.22 -3.32 -9.20
CA ALA A 41 -4.58 -2.42 -8.23
C ALA A 41 -4.02 -3.20 -7.04
N GLY A 42 -3.39 -4.36 -7.31
CA GLY A 42 -2.86 -5.28 -6.28
C GLY A 42 -1.51 -4.90 -5.72
N ASN A 43 -0.84 -3.84 -6.27
CA ASN A 43 0.47 -3.39 -5.85
C ASN A 43 1.49 -4.57 -5.82
N ALA A 44 2.38 -4.60 -4.86
CA ALA A 44 3.37 -5.67 -4.63
C ALA A 44 2.73 -7.03 -4.26
N TYR A 45 1.46 -7.03 -3.87
CA TYR A 45 0.73 -8.23 -3.45
C TYR A 45 -0.03 -8.94 -4.59
N LEU A 46 0.13 -8.47 -5.84
CA LEU A 46 -0.58 -9.04 -6.99
C LEU A 46 -0.30 -10.54 -7.20
N GLY A 47 0.94 -10.95 -6.90
CA GLY A 47 1.39 -12.33 -7.09
C GLY A 47 1.59 -12.72 -8.56
N ASP A 48 2.42 -13.73 -8.78
CA ASP A 48 2.82 -14.21 -10.10
C ASP A 48 1.75 -15.07 -10.79
N LYS A 49 0.82 -15.62 -10.01
CA LYS A 49 -0.21 -16.55 -10.52
C LYS A 49 -1.42 -15.86 -11.13
N LEU A 50 -1.76 -14.66 -10.63
CA LEU A 50 -2.96 -13.94 -11.09
C LEU A 50 -2.72 -13.25 -12.44
N GLU A 51 -1.63 -12.49 -12.54
CA GLU A 51 -1.24 -11.75 -13.74
C GLU A 51 0.28 -11.85 -13.96
N PRO A 52 0.74 -12.97 -14.54
CA PRO A 52 2.16 -13.26 -14.71
C PRO A 52 2.94 -12.18 -15.49
N GLU A 53 2.31 -11.57 -16.48
CA GLU A 53 2.95 -10.54 -17.30
C GLU A 53 3.16 -9.23 -16.55
N LEU A 54 2.30 -8.89 -15.60
CA LEU A 54 2.49 -7.77 -14.71
C LEU A 54 3.52 -8.09 -13.62
N ALA A 55 3.45 -9.29 -13.06
CA ALA A 55 4.39 -9.76 -12.04
C ALA A 55 5.85 -9.72 -12.53
N LYS A 56 6.12 -10.14 -13.77
CA LYS A 56 7.46 -10.06 -14.39
C LYS A 56 8.01 -8.64 -14.51
N ARG A 57 7.15 -7.64 -14.48
CA ARG A 57 7.49 -6.21 -14.63
C ARG A 57 7.45 -5.45 -13.33
N SER A 58 7.13 -6.13 -12.23
CA SER A 58 7.02 -5.55 -10.89
C SER A 58 8.03 -6.21 -9.98
N MET A 59 8.74 -5.40 -9.20
CA MET A 59 9.66 -5.88 -8.18
C MET A 59 9.16 -5.39 -6.82
N PRO A 60 8.76 -6.29 -5.92
CA PRO A 60 8.45 -5.91 -4.55
C PRO A 60 9.68 -5.32 -3.85
N CYS A 61 9.51 -4.16 -3.25
CA CYS A 61 10.53 -3.53 -2.43
C CYS A 61 9.97 -3.35 -1.02
N GLY A 62 10.69 -3.83 -0.02
CA GLY A 62 10.36 -3.62 1.38
C GLY A 62 10.68 -2.19 1.80
N THR A 63 9.75 -1.54 2.47
CA THR A 63 9.97 -0.26 3.15
C THR A 63 9.52 -0.39 4.59
N GLN A 64 10.15 0.37 5.48
CA GLN A 64 9.76 0.37 6.88
C GLN A 64 9.29 1.76 7.29
N VAL A 65 8.25 1.77 8.11
CA VAL A 65 7.76 2.96 8.80
C VAL A 65 7.81 2.69 10.29
N VAL A 66 8.47 3.56 11.01
CA VAL A 66 8.62 3.47 12.46
C VAL A 66 7.93 4.63 13.15
N THR A 67 7.53 4.45 14.39
CA THR A 67 6.98 5.52 15.22
C THR A 67 7.67 5.53 16.58
N THR A 68 7.87 6.72 17.12
CA THR A 68 8.34 6.87 18.52
C THR A 68 7.24 6.52 19.52
N ALA A 69 7.58 6.39 20.78
CA ALA A 69 6.61 6.61 21.85
C ALA A 69 6.00 8.03 21.75
N PRO A 70 4.83 8.29 22.36
CA PRO A 70 4.29 9.63 22.41
C PRO A 70 5.30 10.64 23.00
N LEU A 71 5.52 11.73 22.29
CA LEU A 71 6.39 12.82 22.71
C LEU A 71 5.60 13.83 23.53
N SER A 72 6.29 14.62 24.37
CA SER A 72 5.65 15.77 24.99
C SER A 72 5.23 16.77 23.90
N GLU A 73 4.20 17.56 24.17
CA GLU A 73 3.71 18.57 23.23
C GLU A 73 4.81 19.58 22.87
N GLU A 74 5.64 19.94 23.84
CA GLU A 74 6.77 20.85 23.65
C GLU A 74 7.79 20.28 22.65
N VAL A 75 8.20 19.01 22.82
CA VAL A 75 9.12 18.34 21.92
C VAL A 75 8.51 18.18 20.53
N ALA A 76 7.27 17.74 20.44
CA ALA A 76 6.58 17.60 19.16
C ALA A 76 6.54 18.92 18.37
N ARG A 77 6.18 20.01 19.03
CA ARG A 77 6.15 21.35 18.43
C ARG A 77 7.54 21.88 18.06
N SER A 78 8.57 21.52 18.80
CA SER A 78 9.94 21.93 18.46
C SER A 78 10.44 21.23 17.20
N LEU A 79 10.03 19.98 16.96
CA LEU A 79 10.41 19.21 15.78
C LEU A 79 9.69 19.67 14.51
N ILE A 80 8.37 19.81 14.57
CA ILE A 80 7.54 20.20 13.43
C ILE A 80 6.50 21.25 13.89
N PRO A 81 6.89 22.53 13.99
CA PRO A 81 6.03 23.57 14.61
C PRO A 81 4.65 23.73 13.97
N LYS A 82 4.53 23.48 12.68
CA LYS A 82 3.27 23.62 11.92
C LYS A 82 2.64 22.28 11.56
N ASN A 83 3.14 21.17 12.13
CA ASN A 83 2.64 19.82 11.88
C ASN A 83 2.51 19.46 10.38
N TYR A 84 3.51 19.85 9.59
CA TYR A 84 3.56 19.48 8.19
C TYR A 84 3.92 17.98 8.03
N CYS A 85 3.49 17.40 6.90
CA CYS A 85 4.14 16.22 6.37
C CYS A 85 5.41 16.68 5.65
N VAL A 86 6.54 16.13 6.02
CA VAL A 86 7.86 16.49 5.48
C VAL A 86 8.38 15.33 4.66
N GLU A 87 8.97 15.65 3.55
CA GLU A 87 9.61 14.71 2.64
C GLU A 87 10.88 15.40 2.07
N ASP A 88 11.97 14.68 1.98
CA ASP A 88 13.19 15.21 1.39
C ASP A 88 13.22 15.07 -0.14
N CYS A 89 14.30 15.51 -0.78
CA CYS A 89 14.48 15.45 -2.22
C CYS A 89 15.49 14.37 -2.65
N ASN A 90 15.80 13.41 -1.79
CA ASN A 90 16.68 12.31 -2.11
C ASN A 90 16.00 11.32 -3.07
N TYR A 91 16.77 10.54 -3.82
CA TYR A 91 16.23 9.50 -4.69
C TYR A 91 15.48 8.41 -3.89
N LEU A 92 16.02 8.01 -2.74
CA LEU A 92 15.33 7.22 -1.73
C LEU A 92 14.90 8.21 -0.64
N LEU A 93 13.61 8.52 -0.65
CA LEU A 93 13.03 9.58 0.17
C LEU A 93 13.00 9.20 1.64
N ASP A 94 13.35 10.16 2.48
CA ASP A 94 13.00 10.16 3.88
C ASP A 94 11.76 11.02 4.08
N TYR A 95 10.77 10.50 4.79
CA TYR A 95 9.53 11.20 5.04
C TYR A 95 9.09 11.03 6.50
N TYR A 96 8.59 12.12 7.08
CA TYR A 96 8.19 12.10 8.48
C TYR A 96 7.08 13.11 8.79
N ARG A 97 6.35 12.83 9.85
CA ARG A 97 5.28 13.69 10.36
C ARG A 97 4.98 13.38 11.82
N LEU A 98 4.26 14.27 12.47
CA LEU A 98 3.64 13.96 13.76
C LEU A 98 2.27 13.31 13.57
N THR A 99 1.97 12.33 14.41
CA THR A 99 0.63 11.75 14.52
C THR A 99 -0.24 12.58 15.47
N GLY A 100 -1.55 12.32 15.50
CA GLY A 100 -2.48 13.04 16.36
C GLY A 100 -2.22 12.87 17.86
N ASP A 101 -1.47 11.85 18.26
CA ASP A 101 -1.05 11.55 19.62
C ASP A 101 0.43 11.91 19.88
N ASN A 102 0.97 12.84 19.10
CA ASN A 102 2.33 13.39 19.20
C ASN A 102 3.47 12.36 19.05
N ARG A 103 3.30 11.32 18.27
CA ARG A 103 4.41 10.46 17.88
C ARG A 103 5.07 11.00 16.63
N LEU A 104 6.40 10.92 16.56
CA LEU A 104 7.08 11.12 15.29
C LEU A 104 7.00 9.81 14.50
N LEU A 105 6.30 9.87 13.38
CA LEU A 105 6.29 8.82 12.36
C LEU A 105 7.39 9.14 11.36
N TYR A 106 8.23 8.17 11.08
CA TYR A 106 9.33 8.28 10.13
C TYR A 106 9.34 7.08 9.20
N GLY A 107 9.46 7.31 7.92
CA GLY A 107 9.62 6.28 6.90
C GLY A 107 10.76 6.65 5.97
N GLY A 108 11.48 5.66 5.52
CA GLY A 108 12.61 5.80 4.63
C GLY A 108 13.32 4.48 4.42
N GLY A 109 14.32 4.51 3.56
CA GLY A 109 15.05 3.32 3.17
C GLY A 109 14.24 2.35 2.33
N VAL A 110 14.93 1.51 1.58
CA VAL A 110 14.35 0.48 0.73
C VAL A 110 15.19 -0.77 0.81
N VAL A 111 14.55 -1.92 1.00
CA VAL A 111 15.18 -3.22 0.87
C VAL A 111 14.75 -3.85 -0.45
N TYR A 112 15.73 -4.08 -1.32
CA TYR A 112 15.51 -4.74 -2.60
C TYR A 112 15.57 -6.25 -2.41
N GLY A 113 14.43 -6.92 -2.44
CA GLY A 113 14.33 -8.37 -2.32
C GLY A 113 12.92 -8.82 -1.94
N ALA A 114 12.64 -10.09 -2.20
CA ALA A 114 11.36 -10.71 -1.89
C ALA A 114 11.24 -11.19 -0.43
N ARG A 115 12.02 -10.64 0.49
CA ARG A 115 11.95 -11.00 1.90
C ARG A 115 10.82 -10.21 2.56
N ASP A 116 10.07 -10.89 3.41
CA ASP A 116 9.10 -10.25 4.28
C ASP A 116 9.82 -9.21 5.14
N PRO A 117 9.31 -7.98 5.28
CA PRO A 117 9.89 -6.99 6.19
C PRO A 117 10.04 -7.46 7.63
N ASP A 118 9.25 -8.44 8.05
CA ASP A 118 9.34 -9.05 9.38
C ASP A 118 10.56 -9.99 9.54
N ASP A 119 11.27 -10.34 8.46
CA ASP A 119 12.47 -11.16 8.46
C ASP A 119 13.78 -10.34 8.59
N VAL A 120 13.70 -9.06 8.89
CA VAL A 120 14.87 -8.19 9.08
C VAL A 120 15.22 -8.14 10.56
N GLU A 121 16.11 -9.06 11.00
CA GLU A 121 16.85 -8.94 12.27
C GLU A 121 17.99 -7.91 12.17
#